data_c4dded37ac5497b165ba0c98c5208c0f
#
_entry.id   c4dded37ac5497b165ba0c98c5208c0f
#
_cell.length_a   1.000
_cell.length_b   1.000
_cell.length_c   1.000
_cell.angle_alpha   90.00
_cell.angle_beta   90.00
_cell.angle_gamma   90.00
#
_symmetry.space_group_name_H-M   'P 1'
#
loop_
_entity.id
_entity.type
_entity.pdbx_description
1 polymer ?
#
loop_
_entity_poly.entity_id
_entity_poly.type
_entity_poly.pdbx_seq_one_letter_code
_entity_poly.pdbx_strand_id
1 'polypeptide(L)'
;MSRETMGGENLRSVDPQPVDPHLNTLTRTLFRSLHQASGKFAMFGHQNETSNVIGPNTDSDVHAVTGTYPALWGSDLSGVERDETTNIDGFSMGDVRDELLRAYTMGAVTTMSWHSANPITFGGYGHNMAPGSVAAVLPGGARHGQFLEWLDRVASFLDSVVDGVSGESVPIVFRPFHEHTGDWFWWCTGSPAQPTDTTPEQFVALWRMTVDYLRGSCGLHNVLYAYSPDRSRIDMSSESTCEAGYLYAYPGDDYVDVLGFDDYWDIAPADVEAERPRERHDDLITMLTVVGRLARERGKIAAATEVGSPGEFASRYVMSAEDEAALAGAGACASAADDGCAAHGESNAVGSGTAQTAAPSESDSPWTRYLLTAALANSDTRRVLWYMPWRNDPGAAGTGAYGTPVEGSRYAADFRRFTKHPFIRMANTLPPLY
;
A
#
# COMPACT_ATOMS: atom_id res chain seq x y z
N MET A 1 -21.28 37.20 -36.12
CA MET A 1 -20.44 36.86 -34.94
C MET A 1 -20.67 35.41 -34.62
N SER A 2 -19.84 34.56 -35.18
CA SER A 2 -19.94 33.10 -35.08
C SER A 2 -19.28 32.69 -33.74
N ARG A 3 -20.05 31.91 -32.92
CA ARG A 3 -19.54 31.23 -31.73
C ARG A 3 -18.75 30.02 -32.21
N GLU A 4 -17.44 30.06 -32.06
CA GLU A 4 -16.60 28.88 -32.14
C GLU A 4 -16.85 28.03 -30.89
N THR A 5 -17.43 26.85 -31.09
CA THR A 5 -17.48 25.76 -30.13
C THR A 5 -16.09 25.16 -30.04
N MET A 6 -15.40 25.39 -28.91
CA MET A 6 -14.16 24.69 -28.60
C MET A 6 -14.47 23.18 -28.50
N GLY A 7 -13.91 22.42 -29.41
CA GLY A 7 -14.01 20.97 -29.44
C GLY A 7 -13.34 20.37 -28.22
N GLY A 8 -14.08 19.62 -27.44
CA GLY A 8 -13.51 18.75 -26.42
C GLY A 8 -12.62 17.71 -27.12
N GLU A 9 -11.33 17.71 -26.79
CA GLU A 9 -10.43 16.64 -27.18
C GLU A 9 -10.96 15.33 -26.61
N ASN A 10 -11.42 14.47 -27.50
CA ASN A 10 -11.71 13.06 -27.20
C ASN A 10 -10.37 12.39 -26.85
N LEU A 11 -9.98 12.42 -25.60
CA LEU A 11 -8.90 11.59 -25.07
C LEU A 11 -9.32 10.14 -25.34
N ARG A 12 -8.72 9.51 -26.33
CA ARG A 12 -8.90 8.08 -26.61
C ARG A 12 -8.44 7.34 -25.37
N SER A 13 -9.34 6.66 -24.69
CA SER A 13 -9.00 5.72 -23.64
C SER A 13 -8.11 4.65 -24.26
N VAL A 14 -6.89 4.51 -23.73
CA VAL A 14 -6.02 3.38 -24.08
C VAL A 14 -6.72 2.12 -23.60
N ASP A 15 -6.86 1.13 -24.49
CA ASP A 15 -7.39 -0.19 -24.09
C ASP A 15 -6.34 -0.89 -23.22
N PRO A 16 -6.60 -1.14 -21.93
CA PRO A 16 -5.59 -1.67 -21.02
C PRO A 16 -5.13 -3.05 -21.45
N GLN A 17 -3.81 -3.22 -21.55
CA GLN A 17 -3.18 -4.51 -21.83
C GLN A 17 -2.26 -4.89 -20.68
N PRO A 18 -2.33 -6.14 -20.18
CA PRO A 18 -1.42 -6.59 -19.15
C PRO A 18 -0.01 -6.77 -19.70
N VAL A 19 0.99 -6.67 -18.84
CA VAL A 19 2.40 -6.91 -19.16
C VAL A 19 2.61 -8.33 -19.69
N ASP A 20 1.94 -9.30 -19.08
CA ASP A 20 1.98 -10.69 -19.56
C ASP A 20 0.74 -10.99 -20.42
N PRO A 21 0.91 -11.23 -21.76
CA PRO A 21 -0.20 -11.60 -22.62
C PRO A 21 -0.75 -13.01 -22.34
N HIS A 22 -0.04 -13.83 -21.56
CA HIS A 22 -0.38 -15.22 -21.24
C HIS A 22 -0.96 -15.41 -19.85
N LEU A 23 -1.37 -14.34 -19.15
CA LEU A 23 -2.00 -14.43 -17.83
C LEU A 23 -3.00 -15.57 -17.75
N ASN A 24 -2.98 -16.34 -16.64
CA ASN A 24 -4.01 -17.33 -16.35
C ASN A 24 -5.40 -16.68 -16.23
N THR A 25 -6.44 -17.48 -16.17
CA THR A 25 -7.85 -17.00 -16.23
C THR A 25 -8.17 -16.09 -15.05
N LEU A 26 -7.76 -16.47 -13.85
CA LEU A 26 -8.00 -15.72 -12.61
C LEU A 26 -7.31 -14.35 -12.65
N THR A 27 -6.03 -14.32 -13.02
CA THR A 27 -5.24 -13.08 -13.07
C THR A 27 -5.74 -12.13 -14.14
N ARG A 28 -6.13 -12.66 -15.30
CA ARG A 28 -6.74 -11.86 -16.38
C ARG A 28 -8.07 -11.26 -15.93
N THR A 29 -8.87 -12.01 -15.15
CA THR A 29 -10.13 -11.53 -14.60
C THR A 29 -9.88 -10.43 -13.59
N LEU A 30 -8.94 -10.64 -12.64
CA LEU A 30 -8.53 -9.60 -11.69
C LEU A 30 -8.07 -8.34 -12.40
N PHE A 31 -7.16 -8.43 -13.38
CA PHE A 31 -6.65 -7.27 -14.14
C PHE A 31 -7.80 -6.43 -14.72
N ARG A 32 -8.77 -7.08 -15.38
CA ARG A 32 -9.94 -6.39 -15.96
C ARG A 32 -10.82 -5.76 -14.88
N SER A 33 -11.05 -6.47 -13.78
CA SER A 33 -11.88 -5.99 -12.67
C SER A 33 -11.26 -4.77 -11.99
N LEU A 34 -9.93 -4.76 -11.78
CA LEU A 34 -9.20 -3.62 -11.22
C LEU A 34 -9.30 -2.38 -12.13
N HIS A 35 -9.14 -2.55 -13.44
CA HIS A 35 -9.35 -1.45 -14.39
C HIS A 35 -10.78 -0.91 -14.38
N GLN A 36 -11.76 -1.80 -14.29
CA GLN A 36 -13.17 -1.40 -14.20
C GLN A 36 -13.50 -0.69 -12.87
N ALA A 37 -12.79 -1.02 -11.80
CA ALA A 37 -12.97 -0.42 -10.48
C ALA A 37 -12.37 0.99 -10.36
N SER A 38 -11.33 1.29 -11.15
CA SER A 38 -10.60 2.56 -11.12
C SER A 38 -11.55 3.78 -11.18
N GLY A 39 -11.41 4.70 -10.23
CA GLY A 39 -12.23 5.89 -10.08
C GLY A 39 -13.60 5.68 -9.44
N LYS A 40 -14.03 4.45 -9.19
CA LYS A 40 -15.35 4.15 -8.57
C LYS A 40 -15.26 3.99 -7.06
N PHE A 41 -14.18 3.38 -6.58
CA PHE A 41 -13.90 3.17 -5.16
C PHE A 41 -12.40 2.93 -4.97
N ALA A 42 -11.96 2.98 -3.72
CA ALA A 42 -10.63 2.53 -3.32
C ALA A 42 -10.75 1.39 -2.31
N MET A 43 -9.81 0.43 -2.38
CA MET A 43 -9.68 -0.67 -1.44
C MET A 43 -8.79 -0.25 -0.27
N PHE A 44 -9.16 -0.67 0.93
CA PHE A 44 -8.26 -0.61 2.07
C PHE A 44 -7.44 -1.91 2.12
N GLY A 45 -6.12 -1.77 2.23
CA GLY A 45 -5.18 -2.89 2.35
C GLY A 45 -4.45 -2.89 3.68
N HIS A 46 -3.77 -3.99 4.01
CA HIS A 46 -2.87 -4.08 5.15
C HIS A 46 -1.80 -5.15 4.91
N GLN A 47 -0.58 -4.84 5.34
CA GLN A 47 0.55 -5.77 5.26
C GLN A 47 0.52 -6.73 6.44
N ASN A 48 0.77 -8.04 6.19
CA ASN A 48 0.83 -9.10 7.20
C ASN A 48 -0.42 -9.13 8.11
N GLU A 49 -1.60 -9.06 7.51
CA GLU A 49 -2.89 -8.81 8.16
C GLU A 49 -3.19 -9.74 9.34
N THR A 50 -2.88 -11.01 9.21
CA THR A 50 -3.15 -12.02 10.27
C THR A 50 -1.89 -12.53 10.96
N SER A 51 -0.74 -12.01 10.58
CA SER A 51 0.56 -12.44 11.08
C SER A 51 1.16 -11.46 12.10
N ASN A 52 1.01 -10.14 11.89
CA ASN A 52 1.48 -9.10 12.82
C ASN A 52 0.32 -8.47 13.60
N VAL A 53 -0.25 -9.21 14.55
CA VAL A 53 -1.40 -8.77 15.36
C VAL A 53 -0.93 -8.28 16.73
N ILE A 54 -1.40 -7.09 17.15
CA ILE A 54 -1.09 -6.45 18.45
C ILE A 54 -2.22 -6.70 19.43
N GLY A 55 -3.47 -6.63 18.98
CA GLY A 55 -4.66 -6.76 19.82
C GLY A 55 -4.79 -8.15 20.47
N PRO A 56 -5.26 -8.23 21.71
CA PRO A 56 -5.47 -9.51 22.37
C PRO A 56 -6.71 -10.25 21.82
N ASN A 57 -6.61 -11.59 21.71
CA ASN A 57 -7.72 -12.47 21.34
C ASN A 57 -8.36 -12.19 19.96
N THR A 58 -7.59 -11.67 19.02
CA THR A 58 -8.00 -11.47 17.63
C THR A 58 -6.98 -12.09 16.69
N ASP A 59 -7.41 -12.40 15.48
CA ASP A 59 -6.55 -12.81 14.37
C ASP A 59 -6.29 -11.67 13.37
N SER A 60 -6.82 -10.46 13.63
CA SER A 60 -6.65 -9.28 12.84
C SER A 60 -7.02 -8.03 13.64
N ASP A 61 -6.10 -7.07 13.70
CA ASP A 61 -6.35 -5.76 14.33
C ASP A 61 -7.39 -4.95 13.55
N VAL A 62 -7.35 -5.02 12.23
CA VAL A 62 -8.34 -4.36 11.36
C VAL A 62 -9.74 -4.94 11.59
N HIS A 63 -9.86 -6.27 11.65
CA HIS A 63 -11.15 -6.92 11.92
C HIS A 63 -11.67 -6.59 13.32
N ALA A 64 -10.80 -6.59 14.33
CA ALA A 64 -11.18 -6.22 15.69
C ALA A 64 -11.77 -4.81 15.76
N VAL A 65 -11.16 -3.84 15.07
CA VAL A 65 -11.61 -2.45 15.07
C VAL A 65 -12.84 -2.23 14.20
N THR A 66 -12.93 -2.84 13.01
CA THR A 66 -13.91 -2.48 11.98
C THR A 66 -15.06 -3.48 11.80
N GLY A 67 -14.88 -4.70 12.30
CA GLY A 67 -15.80 -5.83 12.07
C GLY A 67 -15.65 -6.49 10.70
N THR A 68 -14.62 -6.16 9.93
CA THR A 68 -14.34 -6.75 8.61
C THR A 68 -12.84 -6.77 8.32
N TYR A 69 -12.42 -7.64 7.40
CA TYR A 69 -11.02 -7.71 6.95
C TYR A 69 -10.73 -6.70 5.83
N PRO A 70 -9.46 -6.35 5.58
CA PRO A 70 -9.05 -5.54 4.43
C PRO A 70 -9.44 -6.18 3.10
N ALA A 71 -9.63 -5.34 2.08
CA ALA A 71 -9.90 -5.78 0.70
C ALA A 71 -8.63 -6.16 -0.08
N LEU A 72 -7.45 -5.86 0.48
CA LEU A 72 -6.14 -6.21 -0.10
C LEU A 72 -5.19 -6.59 1.02
N TRP A 73 -4.49 -7.72 0.87
CA TRP A 73 -3.53 -8.23 1.84
C TRP A 73 -2.14 -8.30 1.24
N GLY A 74 -1.18 -7.68 1.93
CA GLY A 74 0.23 -7.70 1.58
C GLY A 74 1.01 -8.71 2.39
N SER A 75 2.08 -9.26 1.79
CA SER A 75 3.08 -10.09 2.45
C SER A 75 4.45 -9.88 1.80
N ASP A 76 5.53 -10.52 2.30
CA ASP A 76 6.88 -10.36 1.79
C ASP A 76 7.57 -11.68 1.48
N LEU A 77 8.36 -11.69 0.38
CA LEU A 77 9.06 -12.86 -0.15
C LEU A 77 10.52 -12.98 0.32
N SER A 78 11.02 -12.08 1.17
CA SER A 78 12.41 -12.17 1.62
C SER A 78 12.75 -13.54 2.18
N GLY A 79 13.94 -14.01 1.89
CA GLY A 79 14.42 -15.32 2.32
C GLY A 79 14.11 -16.47 1.37
N VAL A 80 13.04 -16.37 0.54
CA VAL A 80 12.70 -17.41 -0.43
C VAL A 80 13.84 -17.66 -1.41
N GLU A 81 14.55 -16.63 -1.82
CA GLU A 81 15.67 -16.69 -2.74
C GLU A 81 16.87 -17.48 -2.19
N ARG A 82 16.94 -17.66 -0.87
CA ARG A 82 18.04 -18.35 -0.19
C ARG A 82 17.61 -19.60 0.57
N ASP A 83 16.38 -20.07 0.36
CA ASP A 83 15.76 -21.18 1.09
C ASP A 83 15.78 -20.97 2.61
N GLU A 84 15.59 -19.74 3.08
CA GLU A 84 15.49 -19.45 4.51
C GLU A 84 14.16 -19.94 5.08
N THR A 85 14.18 -20.24 6.37
CA THR A 85 13.00 -20.79 7.05
C THR A 85 11.91 -19.75 7.26
N THR A 86 12.27 -18.47 7.33
CA THR A 86 11.36 -17.35 7.57
C THR A 86 11.73 -16.14 6.71
N ASN A 87 10.73 -15.28 6.45
CA ASN A 87 10.93 -13.99 5.81
C ASN A 87 11.48 -12.93 6.80
N ILE A 88 11.63 -11.68 6.34
CA ILE A 88 12.11 -10.54 7.15
C ILE A 88 11.25 -10.30 8.40
N ASP A 89 9.97 -10.67 8.36
CA ASP A 89 9.01 -10.49 9.46
C ASP A 89 8.95 -11.70 10.41
N GLY A 90 9.73 -12.76 10.14
CA GLY A 90 9.83 -13.95 10.97
C GLY A 90 8.79 -15.04 10.66
N PHE A 91 8.01 -14.91 9.57
CA PHE A 91 6.99 -15.89 9.16
C PHE A 91 7.54 -16.90 8.17
N SER A 92 7.11 -18.17 8.33
CA SER A 92 7.47 -19.21 7.37
C SER A 92 6.80 -18.98 6.01
N MET A 93 7.41 -19.45 4.92
CA MET A 93 6.79 -19.40 3.60
C MET A 93 5.48 -20.23 3.55
N GLY A 94 5.28 -21.15 4.47
CA GLY A 94 4.01 -21.85 4.67
C GLY A 94 2.94 -20.92 5.20
N ASP A 95 3.23 -20.16 6.26
CA ASP A 95 2.31 -19.18 6.84
C ASP A 95 1.95 -18.09 5.83
N VAL A 96 2.95 -17.59 5.08
CA VAL A 96 2.74 -16.62 4.01
C VAL A 96 1.79 -17.16 2.93
N ARG A 97 1.97 -18.42 2.50
CA ARG A 97 1.07 -19.06 1.52
C ARG A 97 -0.36 -19.19 2.07
N ASP A 98 -0.51 -19.61 3.32
CA ASP A 98 -1.83 -19.78 3.95
C ASP A 98 -2.55 -18.44 4.08
N GLU A 99 -1.83 -17.37 4.41
CA GLU A 99 -2.37 -16.01 4.47
C GLU A 99 -2.85 -15.53 3.10
N LEU A 100 -2.07 -15.73 2.03
CA LEU A 100 -2.48 -15.39 0.66
C LEU A 100 -3.71 -16.17 0.20
N LEU A 101 -3.78 -17.49 0.48
CA LEU A 101 -4.94 -18.32 0.16
C LEU A 101 -6.17 -17.89 0.94
N ARG A 102 -6.00 -17.50 2.19
CA ARG A 102 -7.10 -16.96 3.02
C ARG A 102 -7.63 -15.66 2.45
N ALA A 103 -6.74 -14.72 2.09
CA ALA A 103 -7.11 -13.46 1.44
C ALA A 103 -7.90 -13.69 0.15
N TYR A 104 -7.38 -14.52 -0.74
CA TYR A 104 -8.03 -14.89 -2.00
C TYR A 104 -9.41 -15.53 -1.77
N THR A 105 -9.52 -16.47 -0.81
CA THR A 105 -10.80 -17.13 -0.48
C THR A 105 -11.87 -16.14 0.00
N MET A 106 -11.45 -15.05 0.65
CA MET A 106 -12.35 -13.95 1.04
C MET A 106 -12.64 -12.98 -0.10
N GLY A 107 -12.10 -13.18 -1.30
CA GLY A 107 -12.24 -12.29 -2.45
C GLY A 107 -11.35 -11.06 -2.40
N ALA A 108 -10.41 -10.99 -1.45
CA ALA A 108 -9.44 -9.89 -1.35
C ALA A 108 -8.32 -10.03 -2.38
N VAL A 109 -7.73 -8.91 -2.77
CA VAL A 109 -6.53 -8.87 -3.63
C VAL A 109 -5.29 -9.23 -2.82
N THR A 110 -4.36 -9.98 -3.40
CA THR A 110 -3.08 -10.33 -2.80
C THR A 110 -1.94 -9.55 -3.43
N THR A 111 -1.02 -9.03 -2.62
CA THR A 111 0.19 -8.35 -3.08
C THR A 111 1.42 -8.85 -2.33
N MET A 112 2.56 -8.88 -3.03
CA MET A 112 3.82 -9.38 -2.49
C MET A 112 4.93 -8.39 -2.79
N SER A 113 5.60 -7.88 -1.75
CA SER A 113 6.90 -7.24 -1.86
C SER A 113 8.03 -8.29 -1.84
N TRP A 114 9.22 -7.86 -2.24
CA TRP A 114 10.40 -8.72 -2.16
C TRP A 114 11.59 -7.92 -1.64
N HIS A 115 11.80 -7.97 -0.34
CA HIS A 115 13.02 -7.49 0.30
C HIS A 115 14.14 -8.53 0.11
N SER A 116 14.72 -8.58 -1.08
CA SER A 116 15.76 -9.56 -1.36
C SER A 116 17.08 -9.23 -0.68
N ALA A 117 17.82 -10.27 -0.30
CA ALA A 117 19.20 -10.13 0.18
C ALA A 117 20.09 -9.47 -0.88
N ASN A 118 21.17 -8.79 -0.43
CA ASN A 118 22.15 -8.25 -1.36
C ASN A 118 22.90 -9.39 -2.09
N PRO A 119 22.97 -9.40 -3.43
CA PRO A 119 23.56 -10.52 -4.18
C PRO A 119 25.08 -10.66 -4.05
N ILE A 120 25.77 -9.61 -3.56
CA ILE A 120 27.25 -9.65 -3.37
C ILE A 120 27.57 -9.99 -1.92
N THR A 121 26.96 -9.29 -0.96
CA THR A 121 27.31 -9.39 0.46
C THR A 121 26.53 -10.47 1.18
N PHE A 122 25.39 -10.91 0.61
CA PHE A 122 24.40 -11.77 1.28
C PHE A 122 23.90 -11.18 2.61
N GLY A 123 24.11 -9.87 2.81
CA GLY A 123 23.63 -9.13 3.97
C GLY A 123 22.13 -8.97 3.96
N GLY A 124 21.57 -8.63 5.13
CA GLY A 124 20.15 -8.59 5.45
C GLY A 124 19.22 -7.89 4.46
N TYR A 125 17.96 -7.80 4.84
CA TYR A 125 16.85 -7.41 3.95
C TYR A 125 16.49 -5.92 4.02
N GLY A 126 17.03 -5.20 5.01
CA GLY A 126 16.80 -3.76 5.21
C GLY A 126 17.86 -2.91 4.52
N HIS A 127 18.61 -2.12 5.28
CA HIS A 127 19.71 -1.32 4.76
C HIS A 127 20.86 -2.21 4.28
N ASN A 128 20.81 -2.62 3.00
CA ASN A 128 21.72 -3.63 2.44
C ASN A 128 22.45 -3.14 1.18
N MET A 129 22.66 -1.83 1.04
CA MET A 129 23.46 -1.24 -0.04
C MET A 129 24.88 -1.81 -0.10
N ALA A 130 25.35 -2.11 -1.30
CA ALA A 130 26.77 -2.36 -1.57
C ALA A 130 27.08 -1.96 -3.02
N PRO A 131 28.21 -1.28 -3.28
CA PRO A 131 28.56 -0.82 -4.62
C PRO A 131 28.65 -1.96 -5.64
N GLY A 132 28.10 -1.72 -6.83
CA GLY A 132 28.14 -2.67 -7.94
C GLY A 132 27.16 -3.83 -7.85
N SER A 133 26.23 -3.84 -6.87
CA SER A 133 25.28 -4.95 -6.68
C SER A 133 24.41 -5.20 -7.91
N VAL A 134 23.84 -4.13 -8.48
CA VAL A 134 23.01 -4.28 -9.69
C VAL A 134 23.84 -4.72 -10.89
N ALA A 135 25.00 -4.14 -11.12
CA ALA A 135 25.89 -4.54 -12.21
C ALA A 135 26.29 -6.03 -12.12
N ALA A 136 26.46 -6.55 -10.89
CA ALA A 136 26.84 -7.95 -10.68
C ALA A 136 25.75 -8.96 -11.11
N VAL A 137 24.48 -8.61 -11.05
CA VAL A 137 23.35 -9.50 -11.40
C VAL A 137 22.89 -9.35 -12.85
N LEU A 138 23.25 -8.28 -13.53
CA LEU A 138 22.91 -8.09 -14.95
C LEU A 138 23.67 -9.11 -15.85
N PRO A 139 23.21 -9.35 -17.11
CA PRO A 139 23.90 -10.23 -18.03
C PRO A 139 25.39 -9.91 -18.18
N GLY A 140 26.24 -10.92 -17.98
CA GLY A 140 27.70 -10.77 -17.95
C GLY A 140 28.27 -10.41 -16.56
N GLY A 141 27.47 -10.08 -15.58
CA GLY A 141 27.88 -9.85 -14.19
C GLY A 141 28.21 -11.15 -13.45
N ALA A 142 29.10 -11.05 -12.45
CA ALA A 142 29.62 -12.21 -11.72
C ALA A 142 28.57 -12.99 -10.90
N ARG A 143 27.41 -12.39 -10.66
CA ARG A 143 26.28 -12.95 -9.88
C ARG A 143 25.04 -13.22 -10.74
N HIS A 144 25.13 -13.05 -12.05
CA HIS A 144 23.97 -13.22 -12.93
C HIS A 144 23.32 -14.59 -12.79
N GLY A 145 24.08 -15.68 -12.90
CA GLY A 145 23.54 -17.04 -12.77
C GLY A 145 22.87 -17.30 -11.41
N GLN A 146 23.50 -16.84 -10.32
CA GLN A 146 22.93 -16.93 -8.98
C GLN A 146 21.61 -16.16 -8.86
N PHE A 147 21.52 -14.97 -9.47
CA PHE A 147 20.29 -14.17 -9.44
C PHE A 147 19.15 -14.84 -10.22
N LEU A 148 19.45 -15.51 -11.35
CA LEU A 148 18.45 -16.32 -12.05
C LEU A 148 17.96 -17.50 -11.20
N GLU A 149 18.83 -18.18 -10.45
CA GLU A 149 18.42 -19.22 -9.49
C GLU A 149 17.52 -18.64 -8.37
N TRP A 150 17.74 -17.40 -7.95
CA TRP A 150 16.86 -16.70 -7.02
C TRP A 150 15.47 -16.45 -7.62
N LEU A 151 15.43 -16.01 -8.88
CA LEU A 151 14.16 -15.82 -9.61
C LEU A 151 13.40 -17.13 -9.82
N ASP A 152 14.11 -18.26 -10.04
CA ASP A 152 13.47 -19.59 -10.11
C ASP A 152 12.74 -19.93 -8.81
N ARG A 153 13.34 -19.64 -7.65
CA ARG A 153 12.70 -19.86 -6.34
C ARG A 153 11.52 -18.93 -6.10
N VAL A 154 11.68 -17.65 -6.44
CA VAL A 154 10.58 -16.68 -6.40
C VAL A 154 9.40 -17.16 -7.25
N ALA A 155 9.67 -17.55 -8.50
CA ALA A 155 8.64 -18.06 -9.41
C ALA A 155 7.96 -19.31 -8.85
N SER A 156 8.75 -20.27 -8.34
CA SER A 156 8.23 -21.51 -7.73
C SER A 156 7.32 -21.23 -6.56
N PHE A 157 7.65 -20.25 -5.70
CA PHE A 157 6.79 -19.87 -4.60
C PHE A 157 5.49 -19.24 -5.09
N LEU A 158 5.57 -18.21 -5.94
CA LEU A 158 4.41 -17.49 -6.45
C LEU A 158 3.44 -18.40 -7.22
N ASP A 159 3.95 -19.35 -7.98
CA ASP A 159 3.14 -20.36 -8.70
C ASP A 159 2.53 -21.41 -7.77
N SER A 160 3.13 -21.65 -6.59
CA SER A 160 2.68 -22.67 -5.64
C SER A 160 1.44 -22.26 -4.84
N VAL A 161 1.01 -21.01 -4.90
CA VAL A 161 -0.21 -20.52 -4.24
C VAL A 161 -1.40 -20.84 -5.14
N VAL A 162 -1.96 -22.04 -4.98
CA VAL A 162 -2.97 -22.62 -5.91
C VAL A 162 -4.35 -22.57 -5.29
N ASP A 163 -5.34 -22.11 -6.05
CA ASP A 163 -6.76 -22.23 -5.69
C ASP A 163 -7.20 -23.69 -5.71
N GLY A 164 -7.67 -24.17 -4.57
CA GLY A 164 -8.10 -25.57 -4.41
C GLY A 164 -9.34 -25.97 -5.24
N VAL A 165 -10.04 -25.00 -5.82
CA VAL A 165 -11.25 -25.23 -6.63
C VAL A 165 -10.93 -25.29 -8.12
N SER A 166 -10.26 -24.28 -8.64
CA SER A 166 -9.89 -24.20 -10.06
C SER A 166 -8.63 -24.99 -10.40
N GLY A 167 -7.72 -25.15 -9.43
CA GLY A 167 -6.37 -25.69 -9.65
C GLY A 167 -5.42 -24.69 -10.34
N GLU A 168 -5.85 -23.44 -10.53
CA GLU A 168 -4.99 -22.37 -11.07
C GLU A 168 -4.25 -21.66 -9.95
N SER A 169 -3.06 -21.13 -10.26
CA SER A 169 -2.29 -20.29 -9.34
C SER A 169 -3.02 -18.98 -9.09
N VAL A 170 -3.11 -18.58 -7.82
CA VAL A 170 -3.81 -17.38 -7.35
C VAL A 170 -3.14 -16.13 -7.92
N PRO A 171 -3.92 -15.12 -8.38
CA PRO A 171 -3.38 -13.85 -8.83
C PRO A 171 -2.62 -13.13 -7.73
N ILE A 172 -1.42 -12.60 -8.03
CA ILE A 172 -0.60 -11.85 -7.10
C ILE A 172 -0.12 -10.56 -7.76
N VAL A 173 -0.28 -9.43 -7.08
CA VAL A 173 0.39 -8.18 -7.45
C VAL A 173 1.80 -8.21 -6.89
N PHE A 174 2.79 -8.51 -7.73
CA PHE A 174 4.19 -8.62 -7.34
C PHE A 174 4.91 -7.28 -7.46
N ARG A 175 5.56 -6.87 -6.39
CA ARG A 175 6.21 -5.58 -6.24
C ARG A 175 7.71 -5.75 -5.91
N PRO A 176 8.54 -6.14 -6.91
CA PRO A 176 9.98 -6.20 -6.74
C PRO A 176 10.61 -4.81 -6.75
N PHE A 177 11.79 -4.66 -6.16
CA PHE A 177 12.63 -3.47 -6.26
C PHE A 177 11.91 -2.16 -5.95
N HIS A 178 10.99 -2.18 -4.97
CA HIS A 178 10.27 -1.01 -4.49
C HIS A 178 11.23 0.04 -3.92
N GLU A 179 10.75 1.29 -3.76
CA GLU A 179 11.50 2.39 -3.15
C GLU A 179 12.88 2.66 -3.80
N HIS A 180 13.02 2.37 -5.09
CA HIS A 180 14.31 2.50 -5.76
C HIS A 180 14.88 3.91 -5.75
N THR A 181 14.05 4.94 -5.54
CA THR A 181 14.47 6.34 -5.39
C THR A 181 15.19 6.62 -4.07
N GLY A 182 15.17 5.69 -3.12
CA GLY A 182 15.91 5.72 -1.87
C GLY A 182 17.40 5.37 -2.00
N ASP A 183 18.05 5.20 -0.86
CA ASP A 183 19.45 4.83 -0.72
C ASP A 183 19.70 3.73 0.33
N TRP A 184 18.73 2.86 0.54
CA TRP A 184 18.78 1.82 1.58
C TRP A 184 18.81 0.39 1.04
N PHE A 185 18.19 0.09 -0.11
CA PHE A 185 18.24 -1.24 -0.71
C PHE A 185 19.31 -1.33 -1.80
N TRP A 186 19.85 -2.53 -2.03
CA TRP A 186 20.91 -2.76 -3.00
C TRP A 186 20.56 -2.41 -4.46
N TRP A 187 19.27 -2.33 -4.78
CA TRP A 187 18.78 -1.93 -6.12
C TRP A 187 18.50 -0.43 -6.25
N CYS A 188 18.61 0.34 -5.16
CA CYS A 188 18.27 1.75 -5.19
C CYS A 188 19.16 2.57 -6.13
N THR A 189 18.52 3.47 -6.90
CA THR A 189 19.18 4.44 -7.78
C THR A 189 19.44 5.78 -7.09
N GLY A 190 18.78 6.01 -5.97
CA GLY A 190 18.62 7.36 -5.43
C GLY A 190 17.71 8.23 -6.31
N SER A 191 17.79 9.52 -6.13
CA SER A 191 17.11 10.52 -6.95
C SER A 191 18.11 11.29 -7.82
N PRO A 192 17.64 12.09 -8.81
CA PRO A 192 18.54 12.96 -9.59
C PRO A 192 19.41 13.89 -8.75
N ALA A 193 18.90 14.32 -7.57
CA ALA A 193 19.63 15.20 -6.66
C ALA A 193 20.60 14.44 -5.72
N GLN A 194 20.33 13.17 -5.47
CA GLN A 194 21.10 12.30 -4.56
C GLN A 194 21.24 10.89 -5.18
N PRO A 195 22.03 10.76 -6.27
CA PRO A 195 22.19 9.47 -6.94
C PRO A 195 23.03 8.50 -6.10
N THR A 196 22.78 7.19 -6.26
CA THR A 196 23.64 6.11 -5.76
C THR A 196 24.63 5.67 -6.85
N ASP A 197 25.30 4.53 -6.67
CA ASP A 197 26.13 3.92 -7.71
C ASP A 197 25.33 3.10 -8.75
N THR A 198 24.07 2.80 -8.48
CA THR A 198 23.16 2.18 -9.44
C THR A 198 22.58 3.23 -10.38
N THR A 199 22.90 3.14 -11.67
CA THR A 199 22.34 4.10 -12.64
C THR A 199 20.89 3.76 -12.99
N PRO A 200 20.09 4.75 -13.48
CA PRO A 200 18.74 4.51 -13.97
C PRO A 200 18.67 3.38 -15.02
N GLU A 201 19.63 3.33 -15.93
CA GLU A 201 19.70 2.33 -17.00
C GLU A 201 19.94 0.93 -16.43
N GLN A 202 20.76 0.81 -15.36
CA GLN A 202 21.00 -0.46 -14.68
C GLN A 202 19.74 -0.94 -13.95
N PHE A 203 19.00 -0.06 -13.29
CA PHE A 203 17.74 -0.39 -12.66
C PHE A 203 16.69 -0.83 -13.69
N VAL A 204 16.55 -0.09 -14.78
CA VAL A 204 15.64 -0.45 -15.88
C VAL A 204 16.02 -1.82 -16.46
N ALA A 205 17.31 -2.10 -16.64
CA ALA A 205 17.78 -3.40 -17.12
C ALA A 205 17.49 -4.52 -16.12
N LEU A 206 17.70 -4.29 -14.83
CA LEU A 206 17.37 -5.25 -13.76
C LEU A 206 15.88 -5.57 -13.76
N TRP A 207 15.03 -4.56 -13.79
CA TRP A 207 13.58 -4.72 -13.80
C TRP A 207 13.12 -5.54 -15.02
N ARG A 208 13.53 -5.12 -16.22
CA ARG A 208 13.12 -5.77 -17.48
C ARG A 208 13.60 -7.22 -17.54
N MET A 209 14.85 -7.47 -17.18
CA MET A 209 15.41 -8.82 -17.09
C MET A 209 14.59 -9.70 -16.15
N THR A 210 14.22 -9.19 -14.98
CA THR A 210 13.40 -9.92 -14.00
C THR A 210 12.03 -10.26 -14.56
N VAL A 211 11.31 -9.30 -15.13
CA VAL A 211 9.99 -9.52 -15.73
C VAL A 211 10.07 -10.51 -16.91
N ASP A 212 11.03 -10.32 -17.82
CA ASP A 212 11.21 -11.20 -18.96
C ASP A 212 11.56 -12.64 -18.54
N TYR A 213 12.37 -12.80 -17.49
CA TYR A 213 12.74 -14.12 -16.98
C TYR A 213 11.55 -14.82 -16.32
N LEU A 214 10.81 -14.13 -15.44
CA LEU A 214 9.67 -14.70 -14.73
C LEU A 214 8.55 -15.11 -15.71
N ARG A 215 8.09 -14.21 -16.58
CA ARG A 215 7.02 -14.52 -17.55
C ARG A 215 7.44 -15.44 -18.68
N GLY A 216 8.70 -15.35 -19.12
CA GLY A 216 9.20 -16.10 -20.27
C GLY A 216 9.87 -17.42 -19.91
N SER A 217 10.94 -17.39 -19.10
CA SER A 217 11.72 -18.59 -18.77
C SER A 217 11.06 -19.46 -17.72
N CYS A 218 10.47 -18.82 -16.66
CA CYS A 218 9.78 -19.56 -15.60
C CYS A 218 8.32 -19.89 -15.98
N GLY A 219 7.73 -19.23 -16.98
CA GLY A 219 6.31 -19.41 -17.35
C GLY A 219 5.34 -19.00 -16.26
N LEU A 220 5.70 -17.97 -15.47
CA LEU A 220 4.89 -17.46 -14.37
C LEU A 220 3.80 -16.52 -14.90
N HIS A 221 2.54 -16.98 -14.90
CA HIS A 221 1.40 -16.31 -15.54
C HIS A 221 0.29 -15.87 -14.58
N ASN A 222 0.57 -15.85 -13.28
CA ASN A 222 -0.37 -15.41 -12.24
C ASN A 222 0.04 -14.09 -11.56
N VAL A 223 0.88 -13.28 -12.21
CA VAL A 223 1.49 -12.09 -11.62
C VAL A 223 1.13 -10.83 -12.40
N LEU A 224 0.78 -9.75 -11.67
CA LEU A 224 0.74 -8.37 -12.14
C LEU A 224 1.92 -7.63 -11.53
N TYR A 225 2.69 -6.87 -12.33
CA TYR A 225 3.92 -6.23 -11.89
C TYR A 225 3.67 -4.79 -11.42
N ALA A 226 4.03 -4.48 -10.16
CA ALA A 226 3.85 -3.18 -9.54
C ALA A 226 5.17 -2.44 -9.34
N TYR A 227 5.29 -1.26 -9.94
CA TYR A 227 6.37 -0.31 -9.77
C TYR A 227 6.00 0.69 -8.67
N SER A 228 6.89 0.93 -7.69
CA SER A 228 6.62 1.83 -6.56
C SER A 228 7.89 2.54 -6.06
N PRO A 229 8.17 3.75 -6.54
CA PRO A 229 9.23 4.58 -5.97
C PRO A 229 8.82 5.11 -4.58
N ASP A 230 9.81 5.39 -3.73
CA ASP A 230 9.62 6.12 -2.47
C ASP A 230 9.38 7.61 -2.74
N ARG A 231 8.38 8.17 -2.07
CA ARG A 231 7.97 9.58 -2.24
C ARG A 231 8.96 10.57 -1.63
N SER A 232 9.69 10.21 -0.58
CA SER A 232 10.52 11.16 0.18
C SER A 232 11.65 11.81 -0.61
N ARG A 233 12.03 11.21 -1.74
CA ARG A 233 13.09 11.71 -2.64
C ARG A 233 12.57 12.35 -3.92
N ILE A 234 11.24 12.52 -4.05
CA ILE A 234 10.59 13.16 -5.20
C ILE A 234 10.37 14.65 -4.89
N ASP A 235 10.71 15.52 -5.85
CA ASP A 235 10.47 16.96 -5.73
C ASP A 235 8.97 17.26 -5.95
N MET A 236 8.31 17.68 -4.89
CA MET A 236 6.87 17.97 -4.83
C MET A 236 6.53 19.43 -5.13
N SER A 237 7.48 20.26 -5.58
CA SER A 237 7.26 21.69 -5.84
C SER A 237 6.24 21.97 -6.96
N SER A 238 5.97 21.01 -7.80
CA SER A 238 4.92 21.07 -8.84
C SER A 238 4.56 19.66 -9.35
N GLU A 239 3.39 19.50 -9.99
CA GLU A 239 3.04 18.25 -10.66
C GLU A 239 4.08 17.80 -11.69
N SER A 240 4.72 18.73 -12.41
CA SER A 240 5.73 18.40 -13.42
C SER A 240 7.03 17.88 -12.81
N THR A 241 7.48 18.43 -11.68
CA THR A 241 8.66 17.92 -10.96
C THR A 241 8.35 16.60 -10.27
N CYS A 242 7.16 16.45 -9.70
CA CYS A 242 6.66 15.20 -9.16
C CYS A 242 6.63 14.10 -10.24
N GLU A 243 6.05 14.36 -11.40
CA GLU A 243 6.03 13.41 -12.53
C GLU A 243 7.44 13.02 -12.98
N ALA A 244 8.33 13.99 -13.14
CA ALA A 244 9.71 13.72 -13.55
C ALA A 244 10.46 12.86 -12.53
N GLY A 245 10.28 13.12 -11.23
CA GLY A 245 10.84 12.32 -10.14
C GLY A 245 10.23 10.93 -10.07
N TYR A 246 8.91 10.81 -10.22
CA TYR A 246 8.19 9.54 -10.23
C TYR A 246 8.62 8.62 -11.38
N LEU A 247 8.80 9.20 -12.57
CA LEU A 247 9.23 8.45 -13.76
C LEU A 247 10.76 8.28 -13.87
N TYR A 248 11.53 8.75 -12.88
CA TYR A 248 12.97 8.52 -12.84
C TYR A 248 13.26 7.03 -12.75
N ALA A 249 14.01 6.50 -13.70
CA ALA A 249 14.26 5.07 -13.87
C ALA A 249 13.01 4.19 -14.10
N TYR A 250 11.91 4.76 -14.61
CA TYR A 250 10.71 3.98 -14.95
C TYR A 250 11.01 2.95 -16.05
N PRO A 251 10.69 1.65 -15.85
CA PRO A 251 11.08 0.58 -16.79
C PRO A 251 10.28 0.56 -18.09
N GLY A 252 9.21 1.34 -18.21
CA GLY A 252 8.37 1.43 -19.38
C GLY A 252 7.06 0.66 -19.26
N ASP A 253 6.07 1.09 -20.08
CA ASP A 253 4.69 0.60 -19.99
C ASP A 253 4.55 -0.90 -20.30
N ASP A 254 5.44 -1.48 -21.08
CA ASP A 254 5.45 -2.90 -21.42
C ASP A 254 5.93 -3.82 -20.28
N TYR A 255 6.33 -3.21 -19.14
CA TYR A 255 6.93 -3.90 -17.99
C TYR A 255 6.26 -3.59 -16.65
N VAL A 256 5.16 -2.82 -16.67
CA VAL A 256 4.46 -2.40 -15.45
C VAL A 256 2.96 -2.48 -15.66
N ASP A 257 2.24 -3.15 -14.75
CA ASP A 257 0.77 -3.18 -14.71
C ASP A 257 0.21 -2.14 -13.74
N VAL A 258 0.92 -1.93 -12.62
CA VAL A 258 0.49 -1.06 -11.52
C VAL A 258 1.52 0.04 -11.30
N LEU A 259 1.07 1.28 -11.35
CA LEU A 259 1.80 2.47 -10.95
C LEU A 259 1.53 2.73 -9.47
N GLY A 260 2.45 2.31 -8.62
CA GLY A 260 2.40 2.47 -7.17
C GLY A 260 3.35 3.56 -6.66
N PHE A 261 3.25 3.88 -5.38
CA PHE A 261 4.24 4.67 -4.65
C PHE A 261 4.17 4.34 -3.17
N ASP A 262 5.27 4.57 -2.46
CA ASP A 262 5.39 4.34 -1.03
C ASP A 262 5.56 5.70 -0.33
N ASP A 263 4.67 5.98 0.66
CA ASP A 263 4.60 7.30 1.31
C ASP A 263 4.34 7.17 2.81
N TYR A 264 5.39 7.44 3.59
CA TYR A 264 5.37 7.41 5.05
C TYR A 264 5.38 8.81 5.70
N TRP A 265 5.41 9.88 4.89
CA TRP A 265 5.64 11.23 5.37
C TRP A 265 4.37 12.09 5.41
N ASP A 266 3.47 11.89 4.46
CA ASP A 266 2.38 12.81 4.24
C ASP A 266 1.11 12.47 5.04
N ILE A 267 1.03 11.27 5.62
CA ILE A 267 -0.06 10.83 6.48
C ILE A 267 0.40 10.89 7.95
N ALA A 268 0.67 12.09 8.47
CA ALA A 268 1.06 12.26 9.86
C ALA A 268 -0.11 12.71 10.72
N PRO A 269 -0.27 12.18 11.96
CA PRO A 269 -1.17 12.77 12.94
C PRO A 269 -0.75 14.21 13.26
N ALA A 270 -1.73 15.08 13.54
CA ALA A 270 -1.51 16.50 13.77
C ALA A 270 -0.66 16.84 15.02
N ASP A 271 -0.45 15.89 15.92
CA ASP A 271 0.28 16.01 17.19
C ASP A 271 1.75 15.51 17.15
N VAL A 272 2.14 14.84 16.08
CA VAL A 272 3.58 14.74 15.78
C VAL A 272 3.95 16.11 15.21
N GLU A 273 4.91 16.81 15.80
CA GLU A 273 5.42 18.13 15.38
C GLU A 273 5.67 18.18 13.87
N ALA A 274 4.57 18.20 13.11
CA ALA A 274 4.60 18.36 11.69
C ALA A 274 4.83 19.84 11.44
N GLU A 275 6.04 20.23 11.16
CA GLU A 275 6.39 21.60 10.84
C GLU A 275 5.51 22.19 9.73
N ARG A 276 4.76 21.38 8.96
CA ARG A 276 3.97 21.79 7.79
C ARG A 276 2.81 20.85 7.44
N PRO A 277 1.77 20.69 8.28
CA PRO A 277 0.72 19.69 8.01
C PRO A 277 -0.12 19.97 6.76
N ARG A 278 -0.26 21.24 6.34
CA ARG A 278 -0.98 21.59 5.09
C ARG A 278 -0.17 21.26 3.86
N GLU A 279 1.12 21.60 3.84
CA GLU A 279 2.02 21.29 2.72
C GLU A 279 2.10 19.79 2.48
N ARG A 280 2.18 18.97 3.55
CA ARG A 280 2.17 17.50 3.42
C ARG A 280 0.88 16.95 2.82
N HIS A 281 -0.28 17.49 3.23
CA HIS A 281 -1.56 17.08 2.63
C HIS A 281 -1.65 17.49 1.15
N ASP A 282 -1.16 18.68 0.79
CA ASP A 282 -1.10 19.15 -0.59
C ASP A 282 -0.11 18.30 -1.42
N ASP A 283 1.02 17.90 -0.84
CA ASP A 283 1.97 16.98 -1.45
C ASP A 283 1.35 15.60 -1.71
N LEU A 284 0.62 15.03 -0.74
CA LEU A 284 -0.12 13.79 -0.94
C LEU A 284 -1.14 13.91 -2.08
N ILE A 285 -1.92 15.00 -2.12
CA ILE A 285 -2.85 15.25 -3.23
C ILE A 285 -2.13 15.34 -4.56
N THR A 286 -0.97 16.02 -4.61
CA THR A 286 -0.15 16.12 -5.82
C THR A 286 0.33 14.74 -6.28
N MET A 287 0.86 13.92 -5.37
CA MET A 287 1.32 12.56 -5.68
C MET A 287 0.18 11.69 -6.22
N LEU A 288 -0.95 11.66 -5.51
CA LEU A 288 -2.15 10.92 -5.93
C LEU A 288 -2.66 11.39 -7.30
N THR A 289 -2.65 12.71 -7.55
CA THR A 289 -3.07 13.30 -8.83
C THR A 289 -2.16 12.85 -9.97
N VAL A 290 -0.85 12.96 -9.78
CA VAL A 290 0.15 12.59 -10.80
C VAL A 290 0.06 11.09 -11.12
N VAL A 291 0.05 10.23 -10.10
CA VAL A 291 0.01 8.78 -10.29
C VAL A 291 -1.33 8.34 -10.92
N GLY A 292 -2.46 8.90 -10.45
CA GLY A 292 -3.79 8.60 -11.02
C GLY A 292 -3.93 9.06 -12.47
N ARG A 293 -3.38 10.24 -12.80
CA ARG A 293 -3.34 10.77 -14.18
C ARG A 293 -2.48 9.90 -15.09
N LEU A 294 -1.25 9.59 -14.66
CA LEU A 294 -0.34 8.71 -15.42
C LEU A 294 -0.95 7.33 -15.67
N ALA A 295 -1.61 6.74 -14.66
CA ALA A 295 -2.29 5.46 -14.82
C ALA A 295 -3.41 5.53 -15.86
N ARG A 296 -4.23 6.58 -15.85
CA ARG A 296 -5.26 6.81 -16.87
C ARG A 296 -4.67 6.96 -18.27
N GLU A 297 -3.62 7.74 -18.42
CA GLU A 297 -3.00 8.06 -19.72
C GLU A 297 -2.27 6.86 -20.32
N ARG A 298 -1.71 5.99 -19.48
CA ARG A 298 -0.93 4.82 -19.88
C ARG A 298 -1.72 3.50 -19.85
N GLY A 299 -3.01 3.53 -19.46
CA GLY A 299 -3.82 2.32 -19.30
C GLY A 299 -3.29 1.40 -18.19
N LYS A 300 -2.87 1.98 -17.05
CA LYS A 300 -2.35 1.28 -15.88
C LYS A 300 -3.28 1.40 -14.69
N ILE A 301 -2.99 0.66 -13.63
CA ILE A 301 -3.68 0.72 -12.33
C ILE A 301 -2.87 1.63 -11.42
N ALA A 302 -3.51 2.57 -10.71
CA ALA A 302 -2.85 3.44 -9.74
C ALA A 302 -3.01 2.89 -8.32
N ALA A 303 -1.97 2.99 -7.48
CA ALA A 303 -1.99 2.51 -6.10
C ALA A 303 -1.10 3.33 -5.17
N ALA A 304 -1.49 3.42 -3.89
CA ALA A 304 -0.60 3.76 -2.78
C ALA A 304 -0.18 2.44 -2.12
N THR A 305 0.98 1.94 -2.55
CA THR A 305 1.43 0.57 -2.30
C THR A 305 1.94 0.35 -0.90
N GLU A 306 2.48 1.41 -0.28
CA GLU A 306 2.75 1.49 1.15
C GLU A 306 2.42 2.91 1.63
N VAL A 307 1.67 2.99 2.71
CA VAL A 307 1.39 4.28 3.35
C VAL A 307 1.48 4.12 4.86
N GLY A 308 1.72 5.23 5.56
CA GLY A 308 1.79 5.22 7.01
C GLY A 308 2.45 6.46 7.56
N SER A 309 2.49 6.54 8.88
CA SER A 309 3.19 7.60 9.59
C SER A 309 4.20 6.97 10.54
N PRO A 310 5.42 7.52 10.67
CA PRO A 310 6.37 7.08 11.68
C PRO A 310 5.76 7.20 13.08
N GLY A 311 5.58 6.09 13.76
CA GLY A 311 5.31 6.00 15.19
C GLY A 311 3.95 6.44 15.67
N GLU A 312 3.00 5.72 16.00
CA GLU A 312 1.79 5.94 16.83
C GLU A 312 0.41 5.72 16.21
N PHE A 313 0.28 5.22 14.98
CA PHE A 313 -1.05 4.78 14.57
C PHE A 313 -1.61 3.65 15.44
N ALA A 314 -0.80 2.89 16.12
CA ALA A 314 -1.21 1.68 16.80
C ALA A 314 -0.98 1.61 18.30
N SER A 315 -0.02 2.30 18.92
CA SER A 315 0.59 1.66 20.08
C SER A 315 0.55 2.33 21.42
N ARG A 316 0.08 3.55 21.63
CA ARG A 316 0.28 4.22 22.94
C ARG A 316 -0.93 4.77 23.65
N TYR A 317 -2.13 4.67 23.09
CA TYR A 317 -3.30 5.21 23.77
C TYR A 317 -4.27 4.09 24.18
N VAL A 318 -4.24 3.79 25.46
CA VAL A 318 -5.36 3.10 26.12
C VAL A 318 -6.45 4.15 26.34
N MET A 319 -7.61 3.99 25.70
CA MET A 319 -8.75 4.88 25.91
C MET A 319 -9.04 5.02 27.40
N SER A 320 -9.31 6.25 27.84
CA SER A 320 -9.86 6.47 29.17
C SER A 320 -11.31 5.94 29.25
N ALA A 321 -11.75 5.57 30.43
CA ALA A 321 -13.15 5.16 30.63
C ALA A 321 -14.18 6.24 30.23
N GLU A 322 -13.77 7.52 30.19
CA GLU A 322 -14.56 8.65 29.72
C GLU A 322 -14.68 8.68 28.19
N ASP A 323 -13.59 8.35 27.46
CA ASP A 323 -13.61 8.24 26.00
C ASP A 323 -14.45 7.03 25.54
N GLU A 324 -14.39 5.91 26.28
CA GLU A 324 -15.26 4.75 26.05
C GLU A 324 -16.74 5.08 26.24
N ALA A 325 -17.07 5.86 27.28
CA ALA A 325 -18.43 6.28 27.53
C ALA A 325 -18.96 7.27 26.47
N ALA A 326 -18.11 8.18 25.97
CA ALA A 326 -18.45 9.12 24.91
C ALA A 326 -18.70 8.38 23.57
N LEU A 327 -17.93 7.34 23.25
CA LEU A 327 -18.15 6.49 22.07
C LEU A 327 -19.42 5.65 22.18
N ALA A 328 -19.73 5.10 23.35
CA ALA A 328 -20.97 4.36 23.60
C ALA A 328 -22.21 5.28 23.48
N GLY A 329 -22.11 6.54 23.94
CA GLY A 329 -23.15 7.56 23.80
C GLY A 329 -23.39 8.01 22.36
N ALA A 330 -22.34 8.13 21.56
CA ALA A 330 -22.45 8.49 20.14
C ALA A 330 -23.05 7.37 19.27
N GLY A 331 -22.82 6.10 19.64
CA GLY A 331 -23.44 4.93 19.00
C GLY A 331 -24.95 4.83 19.25
N ALA A 332 -25.42 5.29 20.40
CA ALA A 332 -26.83 5.30 20.76
C ALA A 332 -27.63 6.41 20.03
N CYS A 333 -27.00 7.54 19.69
CA CYS A 333 -27.64 8.60 18.89
C CYS A 333 -27.79 8.26 17.39
N ALA A 334 -26.99 7.37 16.84
CA ALA A 334 -27.09 6.98 15.44
C ALA A 334 -28.27 6.02 15.14
N SER A 335 -28.87 5.41 16.17
CA SER A 335 -30.04 4.53 16.07
C SER A 335 -31.37 5.21 16.42
N ALA A 336 -31.40 6.50 16.79
CA ALA A 336 -32.57 7.26 17.18
C ALA A 336 -32.75 8.55 16.36
N ALA A 337 -32.70 8.40 15.01
CA ALA A 337 -33.13 9.45 14.09
C ALA A 337 -34.55 9.17 13.60
N ASP A 338 -35.50 9.09 14.54
CA ASP A 338 -36.90 9.44 14.37
C ASP A 338 -37.45 9.71 15.77
N ASP A 339 -38.06 10.86 15.90
CA ASP A 339 -38.74 11.46 17.07
C ASP A 339 -37.90 12.37 17.96
N GLY A 340 -38.28 13.66 17.88
CA GLY A 340 -37.76 14.77 18.67
C GLY A 340 -37.97 14.60 20.18
N CYS A 341 -36.95 14.98 20.93
CA CYS A 341 -37.15 15.44 22.29
C CYS A 341 -35.99 16.33 22.75
N ALA A 342 -36.33 17.57 23.07
CA ALA A 342 -35.46 18.50 23.81
C ALA A 342 -35.52 18.16 25.31
N ALA A 343 -34.38 18.10 25.97
CA ALA A 343 -34.31 18.18 27.43
C ALA A 343 -33.05 18.93 27.89
N HIS A 344 -33.28 20.07 28.53
CA HIS A 344 -32.33 20.83 29.34
C HIS A 344 -32.00 20.06 30.63
N GLY A 345 -30.74 20.07 31.05
CA GLY A 345 -30.33 19.60 32.36
C GLY A 345 -28.92 20.07 32.71
N GLU A 346 -28.83 21.22 33.38
CA GLU A 346 -27.62 21.68 34.05
C GLU A 346 -27.37 20.82 35.31
N SER A 347 -26.12 20.36 35.51
CA SER A 347 -25.65 20.05 36.86
C SER A 347 -24.16 20.36 36.99
N ASN A 348 -23.90 21.32 37.91
CA ASN A 348 -22.58 21.66 38.40
C ASN A 348 -22.01 20.51 39.25
N ALA A 349 -20.78 20.11 38.99
CA ALA A 349 -19.95 19.40 39.95
C ALA A 349 -18.50 19.92 39.91
N VAL A 350 -18.00 20.20 41.08
CA VAL A 350 -16.74 20.84 41.43
C VAL A 350 -15.58 19.87 41.33
N GLY A 351 -14.42 20.38 40.88
CA GLY A 351 -13.22 19.74 40.48
C GLY A 351 -12.44 18.84 41.45
N SER A 352 -11.67 17.97 40.83
CA SER A 352 -10.35 17.55 41.30
C SER A 352 -9.45 17.37 40.05
N GLY A 353 -8.34 18.12 40.02
CA GLY A 353 -7.46 18.18 38.85
C GLY A 353 -6.69 16.88 38.63
N THR A 354 -6.99 16.24 37.54
CA THR A 354 -6.11 15.34 36.81
C THR A 354 -6.08 15.85 35.38
N ALA A 355 -4.92 15.84 34.75
CA ALA A 355 -4.75 16.35 33.39
C ALA A 355 -5.73 15.62 32.46
N GLN A 356 -6.79 16.29 32.06
CA GLN A 356 -7.73 15.84 31.04
C GLN A 356 -7.01 15.85 29.72
N THR A 357 -6.76 14.66 29.16
CA THR A 357 -6.50 14.54 27.73
C THR A 357 -7.81 14.90 27.02
N ALA A 358 -7.81 16.02 26.31
CA ALA A 358 -8.98 16.47 25.53
C ALA A 358 -9.42 15.34 24.57
N ALA A 359 -10.75 15.19 24.40
CA ALA A 359 -11.28 14.32 23.35
C ALA A 359 -10.63 14.67 22.01
N PRO A 360 -10.34 13.66 21.14
CA PRO A 360 -9.70 13.93 19.84
C PRO A 360 -10.46 15.02 19.09
N SER A 361 -9.78 16.12 18.77
CA SER A 361 -10.40 17.18 17.97
C SER A 361 -10.62 16.67 16.54
N GLU A 362 -11.53 17.28 15.77
CA GLU A 362 -11.67 16.98 14.33
C GLU A 362 -10.35 17.17 13.57
N SER A 363 -9.40 17.93 14.15
CA SER A 363 -8.05 18.08 13.61
C SER A 363 -7.19 16.80 13.71
N ASP A 364 -7.58 15.84 14.57
CA ASP A 364 -6.82 14.63 14.87
C ASP A 364 -7.36 13.39 14.16
N SER A 365 -7.82 13.53 12.94
CA SER A 365 -8.47 12.46 12.15
C SER A 365 -7.62 12.08 10.93
N PRO A 366 -6.51 11.35 11.10
CA PRO A 366 -5.57 11.06 10.00
C PRO A 366 -6.22 10.26 8.86
N TRP A 367 -7.15 9.36 9.17
CA TRP A 367 -7.80 8.52 8.17
C TRP A 367 -8.84 9.28 7.35
N THR A 368 -9.72 10.03 8.00
CA THR A 368 -10.78 10.76 7.28
C THR A 368 -10.29 12.13 6.80
N ARG A 369 -9.46 12.83 7.54
CA ARG A 369 -9.03 14.18 7.20
C ARG A 369 -7.86 14.20 6.22
N TYR A 370 -6.87 13.33 6.38
CA TYR A 370 -5.73 13.31 5.48
C TYR A 370 -5.96 12.34 4.33
N LEU A 371 -6.10 11.06 4.61
CA LEU A 371 -6.15 10.05 3.55
C LEU A 371 -7.42 10.15 2.71
N LEU A 372 -8.60 10.17 3.34
CA LEU A 372 -9.87 10.16 2.60
C LEU A 372 -10.10 11.46 1.84
N THR A 373 -9.78 12.63 2.43
CA THR A 373 -9.95 13.90 1.72
C THR A 373 -8.99 14.05 0.55
N ALA A 374 -7.74 13.59 0.68
CA ALA A 374 -6.80 13.51 -0.42
C ALA A 374 -7.29 12.55 -1.51
N ALA A 375 -7.77 11.37 -1.14
CA ALA A 375 -8.33 10.39 -2.08
C ALA A 375 -9.53 10.92 -2.88
N LEU A 376 -10.29 11.84 -2.31
CA LEU A 376 -11.50 12.42 -2.91
C LEU A 376 -11.26 13.78 -3.58
N ALA A 377 -10.06 14.33 -3.53
CA ALA A 377 -9.75 15.71 -3.91
C ALA A 377 -10.11 16.04 -5.37
N ASN A 378 -9.89 15.10 -6.29
CA ASN A 378 -10.20 15.30 -7.71
C ASN A 378 -10.45 13.96 -8.44
N SER A 379 -10.68 14.02 -9.76
CA SER A 379 -10.97 12.82 -10.57
C SER A 379 -9.78 11.89 -10.73
N ASP A 380 -8.55 12.39 -10.70
CA ASP A 380 -7.36 11.58 -10.85
C ASP A 380 -6.93 10.95 -9.50
N THR A 381 -7.07 11.67 -8.36
CA THR A 381 -6.84 11.07 -7.03
C THR A 381 -7.77 9.88 -6.74
N ARG A 382 -9.03 9.95 -7.22
CA ARG A 382 -10.01 8.86 -7.10
C ARG A 382 -9.64 7.60 -7.88
N ARG A 383 -8.67 7.66 -8.80
CA ARG A 383 -8.19 6.51 -9.58
C ARG A 383 -7.21 5.65 -8.83
N VAL A 384 -6.63 6.16 -7.74
CA VAL A 384 -5.76 5.36 -6.85
C VAL A 384 -6.63 4.31 -6.17
N LEU A 385 -6.42 3.05 -6.57
CA LEU A 385 -7.36 1.96 -6.34
C LEU A 385 -7.22 1.32 -4.96
N TRP A 386 -6.05 1.44 -4.32
CA TRP A 386 -5.87 1.01 -2.94
C TRP A 386 -4.87 1.86 -2.17
N TYR A 387 -5.03 1.79 -0.86
CA TYR A 387 -4.15 2.37 0.15
C TYR A 387 -3.79 1.26 1.11
N MET A 388 -2.50 0.92 1.22
CA MET A 388 -2.02 -0.18 2.04
C MET A 388 -1.08 0.32 3.14
N PRO A 389 -1.57 0.56 4.37
CA PRO A 389 -0.69 0.71 5.52
C PRO A 389 0.24 -0.49 5.68
N TRP A 390 1.46 -0.19 6.16
CA TRP A 390 2.41 -1.23 6.50
C TRP A 390 1.93 -2.05 7.71
N ARG A 391 2.67 -3.07 8.10
CA ARG A 391 2.29 -3.99 9.15
C ARG A 391 2.22 -3.35 10.53
N ASN A 392 1.39 -3.88 11.40
CA ASN A 392 1.50 -3.70 12.83
C ASN A 392 2.73 -4.45 13.34
N ASP A 393 3.39 -3.95 14.40
CA ASP A 393 4.58 -4.59 14.94
C ASP A 393 4.51 -4.69 16.46
N PRO A 394 4.19 -5.91 17.00
CA PRO A 394 4.14 -6.14 18.44
C PRO A 394 5.48 -5.91 19.15
N GLY A 395 6.60 -6.08 18.44
CA GLY A 395 7.96 -5.92 18.97
C GLY A 395 8.45 -4.46 18.97
N ALA A 396 7.88 -3.62 18.13
CA ALA A 396 8.29 -2.23 17.95
C ALA A 396 7.51 -1.25 18.83
N ALA A 397 6.96 -1.69 19.96
CA ALA A 397 6.21 -0.84 20.89
C ALA A 397 6.96 0.47 21.18
N GLY A 398 6.68 1.49 20.37
CA GLY A 398 7.20 2.84 20.54
C GLY A 398 8.13 3.40 19.49
N THR A 399 8.53 2.70 18.42
CA THR A 399 9.51 3.22 17.47
C THR A 399 9.32 2.90 16.00
N GLY A 400 8.26 2.23 15.55
CA GLY A 400 8.18 1.87 14.14
C GLY A 400 6.93 1.15 13.66
N ALA A 401 5.83 1.21 14.37
CA ALA A 401 4.58 0.70 13.84
C ALA A 401 4.00 1.71 12.85
N TYR A 402 4.00 1.36 11.57
CA TYR A 402 3.39 2.15 10.49
C TYR A 402 2.00 1.59 10.12
N GLY A 403 1.40 0.83 11.03
CA GLY A 403 0.24 0.00 10.76
C GLY A 403 -1.10 0.69 11.02
N THR A 404 -2.09 -0.13 11.29
CA THR A 404 -3.48 0.29 11.52
C THR A 404 -3.76 0.48 13.01
N PRO A 405 -4.81 1.27 13.37
CA PRO A 405 -5.26 1.37 14.76
C PRO A 405 -5.69 0.00 15.31
N VAL A 406 -5.37 -0.22 16.58
CA VAL A 406 -5.89 -1.37 17.35
C VAL A 406 -7.15 -0.96 18.13
N GLU A 407 -7.94 -1.93 18.57
CA GLU A 407 -9.14 -1.66 19.37
C GLU A 407 -8.78 -0.88 20.64
N GLY A 408 -9.53 0.19 20.92
CA GLY A 408 -9.27 1.11 22.02
C GLY A 408 -8.16 2.16 21.79
N SER A 409 -7.48 2.16 20.63
CA SER A 409 -6.51 3.20 20.31
C SER A 409 -7.19 4.53 19.94
N ARG A 410 -6.44 5.64 20.09
CA ARG A 410 -6.91 7.02 19.84
C ARG A 410 -7.60 7.19 18.48
N TYR A 411 -7.10 6.54 17.44
CA TYR A 411 -7.61 6.72 16.07
C TYR A 411 -8.58 5.62 15.62
N ALA A 412 -8.92 4.65 16.48
CA ALA A 412 -9.84 3.56 16.13
C ALA A 412 -11.22 4.07 15.68
N ALA A 413 -11.74 5.12 16.32
CA ALA A 413 -13.02 5.71 15.93
C ALA A 413 -12.96 6.41 14.56
N ASP A 414 -11.86 7.11 14.26
CA ASP A 414 -11.64 7.74 12.96
C ASP A 414 -11.46 6.68 11.87
N PHE A 415 -10.70 5.64 12.15
CA PHE A 415 -10.51 4.52 11.24
C PHE A 415 -11.83 3.79 10.92
N ARG A 416 -12.71 3.57 11.93
CA ARG A 416 -14.06 3.03 11.68
C ARG A 416 -14.89 3.94 10.76
N ARG A 417 -14.79 5.27 10.89
CA ARG A 417 -15.48 6.21 9.98
C ARG A 417 -14.93 6.13 8.57
N PHE A 418 -13.61 6.08 8.45
CA PHE A 418 -12.92 5.92 7.17
C PHE A 418 -13.37 4.65 6.43
N THR A 419 -13.31 3.48 7.09
CA THR A 419 -13.64 2.18 6.47
C THR A 419 -15.13 2.04 6.14
N LYS A 420 -16.02 2.82 6.78
CA LYS A 420 -17.46 2.87 6.46
C LYS A 420 -17.80 3.85 5.35
N HIS A 421 -16.85 4.65 4.87
CA HIS A 421 -17.14 5.62 3.82
C HIS A 421 -17.47 4.90 2.50
N PRO A 422 -18.51 5.33 1.73
CA PRO A 422 -18.94 4.64 0.51
C PRO A 422 -17.88 4.51 -0.59
N PHE A 423 -16.85 5.33 -0.57
CA PHE A 423 -15.72 5.25 -1.48
C PHE A 423 -14.72 4.16 -1.09
N ILE A 424 -14.65 3.77 0.18
CA ILE A 424 -13.70 2.76 0.68
C ILE A 424 -14.34 1.37 0.66
N ARG A 425 -13.59 0.38 0.21
CA ARG A 425 -14.01 -1.04 0.22
C ARG A 425 -13.15 -1.84 1.18
N MET A 426 -13.85 -2.59 2.00
CA MET A 426 -13.33 -3.67 2.84
C MET A 426 -13.75 -5.01 2.22
N ALA A 427 -13.22 -6.13 2.68
CA ALA A 427 -13.52 -7.44 2.10
C ALA A 427 -15.03 -7.73 1.96
N ASN A 428 -15.84 -7.38 2.98
CA ASN A 428 -17.29 -7.61 2.97
C ASN A 428 -18.09 -6.67 2.05
N THR A 429 -17.47 -5.63 1.51
CA THR A 429 -18.11 -4.65 0.59
C THR A 429 -17.47 -4.63 -0.79
N LEU A 430 -16.45 -5.46 -1.00
CA LEU A 430 -15.77 -5.59 -2.28
C LEU A 430 -16.67 -6.31 -3.28
N PRO A 431 -16.86 -5.79 -4.50
CA PRO A 431 -17.53 -6.55 -5.55
C PRO A 431 -16.65 -7.75 -5.96
N PRO A 432 -17.22 -8.81 -6.56
CA PRO A 432 -16.43 -9.91 -7.11
C PRO A 432 -15.37 -9.39 -8.09
N LEU A 433 -14.11 -9.77 -7.86
CA LEU A 433 -12.98 -9.38 -8.70
C LEU A 433 -12.45 -10.54 -9.55
N TYR A 434 -12.79 -11.78 -9.16
CA TYR A 434 -12.35 -13.04 -9.80
C TYR A 434 -13.48 -13.75 -10.49
#